data_6ff539bea3e838a9eccc90701d72b09a
#
_entry.id   6ff539bea3e838a9eccc90701d72b09a
#
_cell.length_a   1.000
_cell.length_b   1.000
_cell.length_c   1.000
_cell.angle_alpha   90.00
_cell.angle_beta   90.00
_cell.angle_gamma   90.00
#
_symmetry.space_group_name_H-M   'P 1'
#
loop_
_entity.id
_entity.type
_entity.pdbx_description
1 polymer ?
#
loop_
_entity_poly.entity_id
_entity_poly.type
_entity_poly.pdbx_seq_one_letter_code
_entity_poly.pdbx_strand_id
1 'polypeptide(L)'
;MQTTIDPALRDFLRQYLGDVEVRLAERGFSSDFAGIAEGTEGRAFVKAMRNREGGRLASLRREEGIAPYLRGIAPDLLWSAESEDWLVLGFEVVDGRTASFAPGSADLPEVVAALDSVSRLPLPTVAQDWYETRWSRFTHDEEAAALLRGDSLLHTDVNPSNFLVANARTWMVDWAWPTRGAGLIAPACLVVQLVSAGHSAAAAEAWAEGCAAWRDADPHAVDAFAAATARMHRFLAERRGEAWLCAMAAAAESWAAHRGAA
;
A
#
# COMPACT_ATOMS: atom_id res chain seq x y z
N MET A 1 -7.21 23.00 -16.30
CA MET A 1 -8.39 23.27 -15.47
C MET A 1 -7.89 23.39 -14.03
N GLN A 2 -7.92 24.59 -13.44
CA GLN A 2 -7.66 24.71 -11.99
C GLN A 2 -8.83 24.02 -11.27
N THR A 3 -8.59 22.86 -10.71
CA THR A 3 -9.59 22.21 -9.86
C THR A 3 -9.66 23.03 -8.59
N THR A 4 -10.77 23.71 -8.39
CA THR A 4 -10.99 24.58 -7.24
C THR A 4 -11.11 23.69 -6.01
N ILE A 5 -10.17 23.81 -5.09
CA ILE A 5 -10.26 23.19 -3.76
C ILE A 5 -11.51 23.71 -3.06
N ASP A 6 -12.18 22.85 -2.30
CA ASP A 6 -13.30 23.25 -1.43
C ASP A 6 -12.89 24.43 -0.54
N PRO A 7 -13.65 25.55 -0.54
CA PRO A 7 -13.29 26.74 0.24
C PRO A 7 -13.10 26.44 1.73
N ALA A 8 -13.96 25.59 2.33
CA ALA A 8 -13.84 25.23 3.74
C ALA A 8 -12.56 24.46 4.02
N LEU A 9 -12.15 23.55 3.10
CA LEU A 9 -10.86 22.86 3.22
C LEU A 9 -9.68 23.82 3.06
N ARG A 10 -9.76 24.78 2.14
CA ARG A 10 -8.73 25.81 1.98
C ARG A 10 -8.56 26.66 3.24
N ASP A 11 -9.66 27.11 3.81
CA ASP A 11 -9.64 27.93 5.03
C ASP A 11 -9.11 27.12 6.23
N PHE A 12 -9.38 25.82 6.24
CA PHE A 12 -8.85 24.91 7.22
C PHE A 12 -7.31 24.75 7.07
N LEU A 13 -6.80 24.56 5.86
CA LEU A 13 -5.37 24.44 5.59
C LEU A 13 -4.60 25.72 5.95
N ARG A 14 -5.21 26.90 5.81
CA ARG A 14 -4.60 28.17 6.19
C ARG A 14 -4.20 28.26 7.66
N GLN A 15 -4.87 27.53 8.53
CA GLN A 15 -4.54 27.49 9.95
C GLN A 15 -3.20 26.81 10.23
N TYR A 16 -2.74 25.94 9.33
CA TYR A 16 -1.51 25.14 9.47
C TYR A 16 -0.37 25.58 8.56
N LEU A 17 -0.69 26.16 7.42
CA LEU A 17 0.28 26.48 6.38
C LEU A 17 0.32 27.96 5.98
N GLY A 18 -0.57 28.78 6.55
CA GLY A 18 -0.70 30.19 6.15
C GLY A 18 -1.44 30.34 4.82
N ASP A 19 -1.11 31.34 4.04
CA ASP A 19 -1.72 31.49 2.71
C ASP A 19 -1.22 30.40 1.78
N VAL A 20 -2.15 29.57 1.26
CA VAL A 20 -1.82 28.29 0.69
C VAL A 20 -2.19 28.18 -0.79
N GLU A 21 -1.24 27.71 -1.59
CA GLU A 21 -1.44 27.19 -2.94
C GLU A 21 -1.47 25.66 -2.91
N VAL A 22 -2.31 25.06 -3.76
CA VAL A 22 -2.54 23.62 -3.76
C VAL A 22 -2.33 23.06 -5.16
N ARG A 23 -1.53 21.99 -5.24
CA ARG A 23 -1.34 21.18 -6.44
C ARG A 23 -1.89 19.77 -6.17
N LEU A 24 -2.95 19.39 -6.87
CA LEU A 24 -3.55 18.07 -6.72
C LEU A 24 -2.55 16.97 -7.11
N ALA A 25 -2.62 15.84 -6.40
CA ALA A 25 -1.91 14.64 -6.81
C ALA A 25 -2.50 14.10 -8.12
N GLU A 26 -1.64 13.70 -9.04
CA GLU A 26 -2.06 13.11 -10.33
C GLU A 26 -2.75 11.75 -10.14
N ARG A 27 -2.50 11.09 -9.01
CA ARG A 27 -3.03 9.78 -8.62
C ARG A 27 -3.41 9.83 -7.15
N GLY A 28 -4.49 9.15 -6.78
CA GLY A 28 -4.98 9.09 -5.40
C GLY A 28 -6.50 9.09 -5.40
N PHE A 29 -7.10 7.90 -5.56
CA PHE A 29 -8.55 7.77 -5.72
C PHE A 29 -9.28 7.47 -4.41
N SER A 30 -8.54 7.27 -3.31
CA SER A 30 -9.12 6.88 -2.02
C SER A 30 -9.60 8.05 -1.16
N SER A 31 -9.03 9.26 -1.36
CA SER A 31 -9.35 10.47 -0.59
C SER A 31 -10.29 11.41 -1.34
N ASP A 32 -11.05 12.25 -0.62
CA ASP A 32 -11.86 13.33 -1.22
C ASP A 32 -10.94 14.44 -1.74
N PHE A 33 -9.77 14.56 -1.10
CA PHE A 33 -8.69 15.43 -1.53
C PHE A 33 -7.34 14.76 -1.25
N ALA A 34 -6.42 14.81 -2.21
CA ALA A 34 -5.01 14.47 -2.04
C ALA A 34 -4.15 15.42 -2.90
N GLY A 35 -3.11 16.00 -2.32
CA GLY A 35 -2.24 16.92 -3.03
C GLY A 35 -1.18 17.56 -2.16
N ILE A 36 -0.26 18.31 -2.79
CA ILE A 36 0.72 19.12 -2.09
C ILE A 36 0.12 20.49 -1.86
N ALA A 37 0.11 20.92 -0.60
CA ALA A 37 -0.23 22.27 -0.18
C ALA A 37 1.06 22.99 0.23
N GLU A 38 1.34 24.13 -0.41
CA GLU A 38 2.48 24.99 -0.14
C GLU A 38 1.99 26.35 0.35
N GLY A 39 2.42 26.76 1.52
CA GLY A 39 2.01 28.00 2.14
C GLY A 39 3.17 28.78 2.72
N THR A 40 2.88 29.96 3.30
CA THR A 40 3.89 30.84 3.88
C THR A 40 4.59 30.25 5.10
N GLU A 41 3.97 29.26 5.76
CA GLU A 41 4.50 28.60 6.97
C GLU A 41 5.05 27.21 6.72
N GLY A 42 5.06 26.74 5.45
CA GLY A 42 5.62 25.45 5.08
C GLY A 42 4.86 24.73 3.98
N ARG A 43 5.19 23.46 3.78
CA ARG A 43 4.53 22.61 2.80
C ARG A 43 4.20 21.24 3.39
N ALA A 44 3.11 20.63 2.92
CA ALA A 44 2.72 19.28 3.31
C ALA A 44 2.06 18.54 2.13
N PHE A 45 2.21 17.22 2.08
CA PHE A 45 1.32 16.38 1.31
C PHE A 45 0.06 16.13 2.14
N VAL A 46 -1.06 16.61 1.65
CA VAL A 46 -2.32 16.61 2.38
C VAL A 46 -3.24 15.54 1.83
N LYS A 47 -3.77 14.71 2.74
CA LYS A 47 -4.94 13.85 2.49
C LYS A 47 -6.11 14.36 3.33
N ALA A 48 -7.28 14.51 2.71
CA ALA A 48 -8.48 14.90 3.44
C ALA A 48 -9.70 14.09 3.01
N MET A 49 -10.54 13.79 4.00
CA MET A 49 -11.81 13.12 3.84
C MET A 49 -12.93 13.95 4.46
N ARG A 50 -14.10 13.94 3.84
CA ARG A 50 -15.31 14.41 4.50
C ARG A 50 -15.53 13.60 5.79
N ASN A 51 -15.78 14.31 6.89
CA ASN A 51 -16.01 13.69 8.19
C ASN A 51 -17.41 13.04 8.25
N ARG A 52 -17.59 11.97 7.46
CA ARG A 52 -18.81 11.17 7.37
C ARG A 52 -18.46 9.74 7.62
N GLU A 53 -19.14 9.08 8.54
CA GLU A 53 -18.92 7.66 8.82
C GLU A 53 -18.95 6.80 7.56
N GLY A 54 -17.99 5.88 7.47
CA GLY A 54 -17.86 4.97 6.34
C GLY A 54 -16.42 4.48 6.14
N GLY A 55 -16.26 3.51 5.25
CA GLY A 55 -14.97 2.86 5.01
C GLY A 55 -13.86 3.81 4.58
N ARG A 56 -14.18 4.88 3.83
CA ARG A 56 -13.19 5.88 3.39
C ARG A 56 -12.63 6.70 4.56
N LEU A 57 -13.49 7.18 5.46
CA LEU A 57 -13.04 7.88 6.67
C LEU A 57 -12.27 6.92 7.59
N ALA A 58 -12.75 5.68 7.73
CA ALA A 58 -12.06 4.66 8.51
C ALA A 58 -10.66 4.35 7.97
N SER A 59 -10.45 4.40 6.64
CA SER A 59 -9.13 4.21 6.04
C SER A 59 -8.16 5.35 6.39
N LEU A 60 -8.63 6.61 6.35
CA LEU A 60 -7.79 7.74 6.71
C LEU A 60 -7.43 7.74 8.21
N ARG A 61 -8.38 7.33 9.08
CA ARG A 61 -8.09 7.14 10.52
C ARG A 61 -7.10 6.00 10.78
N ARG A 62 -7.11 4.94 9.98
CA ARG A 62 -6.08 3.89 10.07
C ARG A 62 -4.71 4.42 9.66
N GLU A 63 -4.64 5.21 8.58
CA GLU A 63 -3.40 5.84 8.15
C GLU A 63 -2.85 6.80 9.21
N GLU A 64 -3.72 7.60 9.84
CA GLU A 64 -3.37 8.44 10.98
C GLU A 64 -2.80 7.61 12.15
N GLY A 65 -3.51 6.57 12.55
CA GLY A 65 -3.14 5.74 13.70
C GLY A 65 -1.85 4.94 13.51
N ILE A 66 -1.52 4.54 12.27
CA ILE A 66 -0.32 3.76 12.00
C ILE A 66 0.93 4.65 11.77
N ALA A 67 0.76 5.88 11.33
CA ALA A 67 1.86 6.77 10.95
C ALA A 67 2.97 6.89 12.01
N PRO A 68 2.70 6.99 13.33
CA PRO A 68 3.75 7.09 14.35
C PRO A 68 4.70 5.89 14.41
N TYR A 69 4.27 4.73 13.92
CA TYR A 69 5.04 3.48 13.93
C TYR A 69 5.86 3.25 12.67
N LEU A 70 5.66 4.10 11.64
CA LEU A 70 6.28 3.95 10.32
C LEU A 70 7.47 4.90 10.10
N ARG A 71 7.99 5.50 11.16
CA ARG A 71 9.13 6.41 11.05
C ARG A 71 10.29 5.77 10.33
N GLY A 72 10.78 6.47 9.33
CA GLY A 72 11.86 5.97 8.50
C GLY A 72 11.45 4.96 7.43
N ILE A 73 10.18 4.59 7.32
CA ILE A 73 9.61 3.72 6.28
C ILE A 73 8.63 4.53 5.40
N ALA A 74 7.76 5.31 6.04
CA ALA A 74 6.82 6.22 5.39
C ALA A 74 7.20 7.68 5.67
N PRO A 75 6.74 8.66 4.86
CA PRO A 75 6.84 10.07 5.19
C PRO A 75 6.19 10.36 6.55
N ASP A 76 6.82 11.21 7.35
CA ASP A 76 6.31 11.52 8.68
C ASP A 76 4.95 12.25 8.60
N LEU A 77 4.01 11.87 9.47
CA LEU A 77 2.80 12.65 9.72
C LEU A 77 3.19 13.89 10.53
N LEU A 78 3.11 15.05 9.91
CA LEU A 78 3.50 16.34 10.51
C LEU A 78 2.42 16.86 11.45
N TRP A 79 1.17 16.73 11.03
CA TRP A 79 -0.02 17.13 11.79
C TRP A 79 -1.25 16.38 11.32
N SER A 80 -2.21 16.28 12.22
CA SER A 80 -3.56 15.77 11.98
C SER A 80 -4.55 16.75 12.57
N ALA A 81 -5.66 16.94 11.89
CA ALA A 81 -6.67 17.87 12.32
C ALA A 81 -8.07 17.45 11.87
N GLU A 82 -9.05 17.71 12.72
CA GLU A 82 -10.44 17.34 12.51
C GLU A 82 -11.37 18.53 12.75
N SER A 83 -12.36 18.67 11.90
CA SER A 83 -13.48 19.60 12.04
C SER A 83 -14.80 18.85 11.87
N GLU A 84 -15.93 19.57 11.97
CA GLU A 84 -17.25 19.00 11.67
C GLU A 84 -17.30 18.42 10.25
N ASP A 85 -16.66 19.08 9.28
CA ASP A 85 -16.73 18.72 7.86
C ASP A 85 -15.60 17.81 7.38
N TRP A 86 -14.40 17.87 7.99
CA TRP A 86 -13.18 17.29 7.45
C TRP A 86 -12.32 16.62 8.51
N LEU A 87 -11.74 15.46 8.15
CA LEU A 87 -10.51 14.92 8.72
C LEU A 87 -9.38 15.16 7.73
N VAL A 88 -8.29 15.77 8.20
CA VAL A 88 -7.15 16.18 7.35
C VAL A 88 -5.85 15.71 7.96
N LEU A 89 -5.01 15.07 7.16
CA LEU A 89 -3.67 14.65 7.52
C LEU A 89 -2.65 15.40 6.66
N GLY A 90 -1.64 15.97 7.28
CA GLY A 90 -0.50 16.60 6.61
C GLY A 90 0.76 15.78 6.80
N PHE A 91 1.32 15.27 5.72
CA PHE A 91 2.54 14.47 5.71
C PHE A 91 3.72 15.26 5.15
N GLU A 92 4.93 14.82 5.48
CA GLU A 92 6.15 15.27 4.84
C GLU A 92 6.04 15.10 3.31
N VAL A 93 6.51 16.12 2.57
CA VAL A 93 6.57 16.04 1.10
C VAL A 93 7.85 15.33 0.69
N VAL A 94 7.72 14.22 0.02
CA VAL A 94 8.84 13.51 -0.61
C VAL A 94 8.99 13.96 -2.05
N ASP A 95 10.04 14.73 -2.33
CA ASP A 95 10.40 15.11 -3.69
C ASP A 95 11.12 13.93 -4.38
N GLY A 96 10.35 13.02 -4.92
CA GLY A 96 10.82 11.79 -5.51
C GLY A 96 10.04 11.39 -6.74
N ARG A 97 10.45 10.28 -7.33
CA ARG A 97 9.71 9.60 -8.40
C ARG A 97 9.16 8.26 -7.90
N THR A 98 8.16 7.75 -8.57
CA THR A 98 7.71 6.37 -8.32
C THR A 98 8.79 5.36 -8.69
N ALA A 99 8.87 4.26 -7.95
CA ALA A 99 9.79 3.16 -8.25
C ALA A 99 9.41 2.47 -9.57
N SER A 100 10.41 1.87 -10.21
CA SER A 100 10.19 1.01 -11.37
C SER A 100 10.29 -0.47 -10.95
N PHE A 101 9.28 -1.25 -11.31
CA PHE A 101 9.27 -2.71 -11.10
C PHE A 101 9.68 -3.49 -12.35
N ALA A 102 10.13 -2.83 -13.41
CA ALA A 102 10.58 -3.50 -14.64
C ALA A 102 11.80 -4.40 -14.39
N PRO A 103 11.98 -5.47 -15.18
CA PRO A 103 13.20 -6.28 -15.14
C PRO A 103 14.47 -5.43 -15.30
N GLY A 104 15.45 -5.68 -14.42
CA GLY A 104 16.71 -4.91 -14.41
C GLY A 104 16.63 -3.53 -13.75
N SER A 105 15.50 -3.16 -13.13
CA SER A 105 15.40 -1.90 -12.40
C SER A 105 16.36 -1.84 -11.22
N ALA A 106 17.08 -0.72 -11.11
CA ALA A 106 17.95 -0.43 -9.98
C ALA A 106 17.18 -0.09 -8.68
N ASP A 107 15.86 0.06 -8.75
CA ASP A 107 15.03 0.39 -7.58
C ASP A 107 14.67 -0.84 -6.75
N LEU A 108 14.69 -2.04 -7.35
CA LEU A 108 14.20 -3.27 -6.71
C LEU A 108 14.89 -3.62 -5.39
N PRO A 109 16.22 -3.48 -5.23
CA PRO A 109 16.87 -3.72 -3.94
C PRO A 109 16.28 -2.88 -2.80
N GLU A 110 16.03 -1.59 -3.06
CA GLU A 110 15.48 -0.68 -2.06
C GLU A 110 13.99 -0.93 -1.79
N VAL A 111 13.21 -1.34 -2.81
CA VAL A 111 11.82 -1.77 -2.65
C VAL A 111 11.73 -2.99 -1.74
N VAL A 112 12.59 -4.00 -1.96
CA VAL A 112 12.67 -5.21 -1.12
C VAL A 112 13.10 -4.84 0.30
N ALA A 113 14.10 -3.98 0.46
CA ALA A 113 14.55 -3.53 1.78
C ALA A 113 13.45 -2.78 2.55
N ALA A 114 12.65 -1.95 1.87
CA ALA A 114 11.52 -1.26 2.47
C ALA A 114 10.45 -2.25 2.97
N LEU A 115 10.08 -3.26 2.18
CA LEU A 115 9.15 -4.32 2.57
C LEU A 115 9.69 -5.14 3.75
N ASP A 116 10.96 -5.53 3.71
CA ASP A 116 11.61 -6.27 4.79
C ASP A 116 11.64 -5.46 6.09
N SER A 117 11.82 -4.15 6.01
CA SER A 117 11.78 -3.25 7.18
C SER A 117 10.40 -3.24 7.85
N VAL A 118 9.31 -3.28 7.09
CA VAL A 118 7.94 -3.38 7.65
C VAL A 118 7.76 -4.71 8.39
N SER A 119 8.21 -5.81 7.80
CA SER A 119 8.07 -7.16 8.40
C SER A 119 8.79 -7.32 9.74
N ARG A 120 9.79 -6.48 10.01
CA ARG A 120 10.56 -6.46 11.28
C ARG A 120 9.93 -5.58 12.35
N LEU A 121 8.93 -4.78 12.02
CA LEU A 121 8.24 -3.98 13.03
C LEU A 121 7.45 -4.89 13.97
N PRO A 122 7.52 -4.66 15.29
CA PRO A 122 6.56 -5.28 16.19
C PRO A 122 5.15 -4.81 15.80
N LEU A 123 4.17 -5.72 15.84
CA LEU A 123 2.79 -5.35 15.51
C LEU A 123 2.32 -4.23 16.45
N PRO A 124 1.97 -3.05 15.93
CA PRO A 124 1.50 -1.95 16.76
C PRO A 124 0.16 -2.30 17.43
N THR A 125 -0.04 -1.84 18.66
CA THR A 125 -1.28 -2.11 19.42
C THR A 125 -2.53 -1.66 18.65
N VAL A 126 -2.43 -0.54 17.90
CA VAL A 126 -3.53 -0.01 17.08
C VAL A 126 -3.95 -0.97 15.96
N ALA A 127 -3.05 -1.85 15.52
CA ALA A 127 -3.28 -2.78 14.40
C ALA A 127 -3.70 -4.20 14.86
N GLN A 128 -3.82 -4.46 16.16
CA GLN A 128 -4.10 -5.81 16.69
C GLN A 128 -5.40 -6.42 16.16
N ASP A 129 -6.40 -5.60 15.85
CA ASP A 129 -7.70 -6.06 15.35
C ASP A 129 -7.88 -5.82 13.84
N TRP A 130 -6.83 -5.43 13.11
CA TRP A 130 -6.91 -5.16 11.68
C TRP A 130 -6.59 -6.40 10.83
N TYR A 131 -7.31 -7.47 11.04
CA TYR A 131 -7.07 -8.75 10.38
C TYR A 131 -7.13 -8.63 8.85
N GLU A 132 -6.14 -9.22 8.18
CA GLU A 132 -6.17 -9.40 6.74
C GLU A 132 -7.15 -10.55 6.37
N THR A 133 -8.21 -10.21 5.66
CA THR A 133 -9.26 -11.17 5.28
C THR A 133 -9.52 -11.21 3.79
N ARG A 134 -8.80 -10.40 3.01
CA ARG A 134 -9.04 -10.23 1.57
C ARG A 134 -8.92 -11.54 0.81
N TRP A 135 -7.91 -12.33 1.13
CA TRP A 135 -7.66 -13.61 0.48
C TRP A 135 -8.42 -14.78 1.08
N SER A 136 -8.86 -14.71 2.34
CA SER A 136 -9.50 -15.83 3.05
C SER A 136 -10.71 -16.41 2.31
N ARG A 137 -11.52 -15.58 1.64
CA ARG A 137 -12.67 -16.03 0.84
C ARG A 137 -12.28 -16.68 -0.48
N PHE A 138 -11.03 -16.62 -0.87
CA PHE A 138 -10.48 -17.18 -2.11
C PHE A 138 -9.56 -18.37 -1.84
N THR A 139 -9.34 -18.77 -0.58
CA THR A 139 -8.68 -20.02 -0.25
C THR A 139 -9.58 -21.21 -0.56
N HIS A 140 -9.00 -22.39 -0.67
CA HIS A 140 -9.75 -23.58 -0.99
C HIS A 140 -10.63 -24.03 0.19
N ASP A 141 -10.08 -23.91 1.40
CA ASP A 141 -10.70 -24.31 2.67
C ASP A 141 -10.19 -23.45 3.84
N GLU A 142 -10.67 -23.76 5.02
CA GLU A 142 -10.30 -23.05 6.25
C GLU A 142 -8.85 -23.34 6.68
N GLU A 143 -8.30 -24.50 6.35
CA GLU A 143 -6.91 -24.85 6.66
C GLU A 143 -5.95 -23.94 5.85
N ALA A 144 -6.20 -23.80 4.54
CA ALA A 144 -5.47 -22.86 3.70
C ALA A 144 -5.67 -21.39 4.14
N ALA A 145 -6.88 -21.02 4.61
CA ALA A 145 -7.12 -19.69 5.15
C ALA A 145 -6.34 -19.44 6.46
N ALA A 146 -6.17 -20.47 7.28
CA ALA A 146 -5.42 -20.38 8.53
C ALA A 146 -3.93 -20.11 8.29
N LEU A 147 -3.35 -20.60 7.19
CA LEU A 147 -1.96 -20.34 6.82
C LEU A 147 -1.67 -18.86 6.50
N LEU A 148 -2.69 -18.08 6.16
CA LEU A 148 -2.56 -16.65 5.87
C LEU A 148 -2.74 -15.76 7.12
N ARG A 149 -3.03 -16.34 8.28
CA ARG A 149 -3.11 -15.62 9.55
C ARG A 149 -1.71 -15.42 10.13
N GLY A 150 -1.55 -14.36 10.90
CA GLY A 150 -0.27 -14.06 11.56
C GLY A 150 -0.31 -12.72 12.27
N ASP A 151 0.84 -12.33 12.81
CA ASP A 151 1.00 -11.16 13.66
C ASP A 151 1.93 -10.10 13.05
N SER A 152 2.15 -10.16 11.73
CA SER A 152 2.93 -9.14 11.04
C SER A 152 2.06 -7.97 10.60
N LEU A 153 2.58 -6.74 10.74
CA LEU A 153 2.02 -5.58 10.08
C LEU A 153 2.23 -5.71 8.57
N LEU A 154 1.18 -5.49 7.80
CA LEU A 154 1.20 -5.65 6.36
C LEU A 154 0.85 -4.33 5.66
N HIS A 155 1.62 -4.00 4.63
CA HIS A 155 1.22 -3.12 3.55
C HIS A 155 0.94 -3.98 2.32
N THR A 156 -0.32 -4.17 1.97
CA THR A 156 -0.74 -5.12 0.94
C THR A 156 -1.04 -4.48 -0.41
N ASP A 157 -0.99 -3.15 -0.49
CA ASP A 157 -1.11 -2.43 -1.77
C ASP A 157 0.27 -2.18 -2.39
N VAL A 158 1.00 -3.30 -2.60
CA VAL A 158 2.33 -3.29 -3.20
C VAL A 158 2.21 -3.02 -4.70
N ASN A 159 2.53 -1.80 -5.11
CA ASN A 159 2.57 -1.40 -6.52
C ASN A 159 3.57 -0.25 -6.70
N PRO A 160 4.08 0.03 -7.93
CA PRO A 160 5.11 1.05 -8.13
C PRO A 160 4.74 2.44 -7.61
N SER A 161 3.45 2.81 -7.64
CA SER A 161 2.99 4.14 -7.23
C SER A 161 3.11 4.38 -5.72
N ASN A 162 3.16 3.29 -4.93
CA ASN A 162 3.25 3.35 -3.48
C ASN A 162 4.69 3.27 -2.95
N PHE A 163 5.68 3.32 -3.86
CA PHE A 163 7.11 3.40 -3.51
C PHE A 163 7.72 4.64 -4.17
N LEU A 164 8.13 5.61 -3.36
CA LEU A 164 8.76 6.84 -3.83
C LEU A 164 10.26 6.77 -3.59
N VAL A 165 11.04 6.91 -4.67
CA VAL A 165 12.50 6.92 -4.64
C VAL A 165 12.98 8.37 -4.59
N ALA A 166 13.64 8.74 -3.49
CA ALA A 166 14.21 10.06 -3.27
C ALA A 166 15.52 9.94 -2.47
N ASN A 167 16.57 10.66 -2.88
CA ASN A 167 17.83 10.74 -2.15
C ASN A 167 18.42 9.37 -1.77
N ALA A 168 18.46 8.42 -2.72
CA ALA A 168 18.92 7.05 -2.53
C ALA A 168 18.17 6.27 -1.44
N ARG A 169 16.91 6.60 -1.22
CA ARG A 169 16.00 5.96 -0.27
C ARG A 169 14.65 5.71 -0.92
N THR A 170 13.99 4.64 -0.52
CA THR A 170 12.63 4.32 -0.91
C THR A 170 11.68 4.49 0.27
N TRP A 171 10.64 5.27 0.04
CA TRP A 171 9.56 5.53 0.99
C TRP A 171 8.31 4.76 0.57
N MET A 172 7.66 4.09 1.51
CA MET A 172 6.36 3.46 1.28
C MET A 172 5.25 4.43 1.65
N VAL A 173 4.34 4.69 0.71
CA VAL A 173 3.22 5.62 0.88
C VAL A 173 1.87 4.93 0.75
N ASP A 174 0.80 5.65 1.05
CA ASP A 174 -0.60 5.19 1.00
C ASP A 174 -0.90 4.02 1.96
N TRP A 175 -0.75 4.32 3.25
CA TRP A 175 -1.04 3.41 4.35
C TRP A 175 -2.52 3.42 4.77
N ALA A 176 -3.43 3.61 3.80
CA ALA A 176 -4.87 3.71 4.06
C ALA A 176 -5.49 2.41 4.60
N TRP A 177 -4.92 1.26 4.28
CA TRP A 177 -5.41 -0.07 4.69
C TRP A 177 -4.29 -0.98 5.21
N PRO A 178 -3.59 -0.60 6.29
CA PRO A 178 -2.68 -1.50 6.95
C PRO A 178 -3.47 -2.64 7.59
N THR A 179 -2.94 -3.86 7.52
CA THR A 179 -3.59 -5.05 8.07
C THR A 179 -2.60 -5.89 8.86
N ARG A 180 -3.12 -6.88 9.60
CA ARG A 180 -2.38 -7.89 10.34
C ARG A 180 -2.60 -9.25 9.70
N GLY A 181 -1.52 -9.99 9.42
CA GLY A 181 -1.59 -11.31 8.80
C GLY A 181 -0.24 -12.01 8.76
N ALA A 182 -0.16 -13.07 7.95
CA ALA A 182 1.10 -13.79 7.74
C ALA A 182 2.11 -12.89 7.02
N GLY A 183 3.34 -12.83 7.53
CA GLY A 183 4.39 -11.94 7.03
C GLY A 183 4.76 -12.15 5.56
N LEU A 184 4.53 -13.36 5.03
CA LEU A 184 4.76 -13.69 3.61
C LEU A 184 3.88 -12.89 2.64
N ILE A 185 2.73 -12.34 3.10
CA ILE A 185 1.72 -11.73 2.20
C ILE A 185 2.28 -10.52 1.45
N ALA A 186 2.99 -9.63 2.14
CA ALA A 186 3.53 -8.43 1.48
C ALA A 186 4.60 -8.75 0.42
N PRO A 187 5.64 -9.59 0.67
CA PRO A 187 6.55 -10.01 -0.39
C PRO A 187 5.87 -10.85 -1.48
N ALA A 188 4.84 -11.63 -1.17
CA ALA A 188 4.05 -12.35 -2.18
C ALA A 188 3.26 -11.40 -3.10
N CYS A 189 2.73 -10.29 -2.57
CA CYS A 189 2.15 -9.23 -3.40
C CYS A 189 3.20 -8.63 -4.34
N LEU A 190 4.45 -8.44 -3.89
CA LEU A 190 5.53 -7.99 -4.76
C LEU A 190 5.78 -8.98 -5.90
N VAL A 191 5.81 -10.30 -5.62
CA VAL A 191 6.00 -11.32 -6.67
C VAL A 191 4.98 -11.14 -7.80
N VAL A 192 3.70 -11.02 -7.49
CA VAL A 192 2.65 -10.84 -8.51
C VAL A 192 2.85 -9.55 -9.31
N GLN A 193 3.24 -8.46 -8.65
CA GLN A 193 3.53 -7.19 -9.32
C GLN A 193 4.73 -7.28 -10.26
N LEU A 194 5.80 -7.98 -9.83
CA LEU A 194 6.98 -8.19 -10.67
C LEU A 194 6.66 -9.06 -11.90
N VAL A 195 5.87 -10.12 -11.73
CA VAL A 195 5.42 -10.95 -12.86
C VAL A 195 4.57 -10.11 -13.82
N SER A 196 3.67 -9.27 -13.31
CA SER A 196 2.88 -8.33 -14.12
C SER A 196 3.75 -7.31 -14.85
N ALA A 197 4.90 -6.94 -14.27
CA ALA A 197 5.88 -6.04 -14.87
C ALA A 197 6.84 -6.73 -15.88
N GLY A 198 6.70 -8.04 -16.10
CA GLY A 198 7.47 -8.81 -17.10
C GLY A 198 8.61 -9.68 -16.57
N HIS A 199 8.73 -9.85 -15.25
CA HIS A 199 9.62 -10.85 -14.70
C HIS A 199 9.08 -12.27 -14.90
N SER A 200 9.97 -13.26 -15.00
CA SER A 200 9.56 -14.66 -14.80
C SER A 200 9.15 -14.87 -13.33
N ALA A 201 8.27 -15.84 -13.05
CA ALA A 201 7.86 -16.18 -11.69
C ALA A 201 9.07 -16.52 -10.80
N ALA A 202 10.03 -17.32 -11.31
CA ALA A 202 11.26 -17.64 -10.59
C ALA A 202 12.12 -16.41 -10.26
N ALA A 203 12.25 -15.46 -11.21
CA ALA A 203 12.99 -14.23 -10.96
C ALA A 203 12.28 -13.32 -9.96
N ALA A 204 10.95 -13.30 -9.97
CA ALA A 204 10.15 -12.54 -9.02
C ALA A 204 10.27 -13.11 -7.59
N GLU A 205 10.23 -14.43 -7.43
CA GLU A 205 10.46 -15.09 -6.13
C GLU A 205 11.89 -14.84 -5.61
N ALA A 206 12.89 -14.85 -6.48
CA ALA A 206 14.28 -14.54 -6.10
C ALA A 206 14.40 -13.11 -5.50
N TRP A 207 13.58 -12.15 -5.95
CA TRP A 207 13.51 -10.84 -5.29
C TRP A 207 12.84 -10.91 -3.92
N ALA A 208 11.77 -11.70 -3.76
CA ALA A 208 11.10 -11.89 -2.49
C ALA A 208 12.00 -12.54 -1.42
N GLU A 209 13.00 -13.35 -1.82
CA GLU A 209 14.00 -13.92 -0.92
C GLU A 209 14.82 -12.86 -0.16
N GLY A 210 14.85 -11.61 -0.62
CA GLY A 210 15.39 -10.48 0.14
C GLY A 210 14.63 -10.17 1.43
N CYS A 211 13.37 -10.60 1.54
CA CYS A 211 12.54 -10.41 2.74
C CYS A 211 12.68 -11.63 3.68
N ALA A 212 13.00 -11.38 4.97
CA ALA A 212 13.09 -12.44 5.97
C ALA A 212 11.77 -13.22 6.10
N ALA A 213 10.65 -12.51 6.13
CA ALA A 213 9.32 -13.11 6.23
C ALA A 213 8.97 -14.06 5.07
N TRP A 214 9.59 -13.89 3.91
CA TRP A 214 9.47 -14.84 2.80
C TRP A 214 10.33 -16.08 3.01
N ARG A 215 11.59 -15.90 3.40
CA ARG A 215 12.52 -17.04 3.62
C ARG A 215 12.07 -17.96 4.75
N ASP A 216 11.43 -17.38 5.77
CA ASP A 216 10.94 -18.10 6.94
C ASP A 216 9.52 -18.67 6.74
N ALA A 217 8.89 -18.41 5.59
CA ALA A 217 7.51 -18.83 5.32
C ALA A 217 7.43 -20.34 5.04
N ASP A 218 6.35 -20.96 5.51
CA ASP A 218 5.98 -22.31 5.09
C ASP A 218 5.67 -22.29 3.57
N PRO A 219 6.33 -23.13 2.76
CA PRO A 219 6.04 -23.25 1.33
C PRO A 219 4.54 -23.49 1.03
N HIS A 220 3.85 -24.25 1.87
CA HIS A 220 2.40 -24.48 1.72
C HIS A 220 1.58 -23.21 1.93
N ALA A 221 2.03 -22.30 2.79
CA ALA A 221 1.37 -21.00 2.96
C ALA A 221 1.58 -20.11 1.73
N VAL A 222 2.76 -20.15 1.11
CA VAL A 222 3.03 -19.45 -0.14
C VAL A 222 2.17 -20.02 -1.28
N ASP A 223 2.02 -21.35 -1.38
CA ASP A 223 1.18 -22.01 -2.39
C ASP A 223 -0.29 -21.64 -2.20
N ALA A 224 -0.78 -21.67 -0.95
CA ALA A 224 -2.15 -21.26 -0.61
C ALA A 224 -2.41 -19.79 -0.99
N PHE A 225 -1.45 -18.90 -0.74
CA PHE A 225 -1.57 -17.49 -1.11
C PHE A 225 -1.55 -17.30 -2.64
N ALA A 226 -0.67 -17.99 -3.36
CA ALA A 226 -0.58 -17.92 -4.82
C ALA A 226 -1.90 -18.35 -5.47
N ALA A 227 -2.46 -19.50 -5.04
CA ALA A 227 -3.75 -19.99 -5.52
C ALA A 227 -4.91 -19.05 -5.19
N ALA A 228 -4.97 -18.52 -3.95
CA ALA A 228 -6.00 -17.57 -3.54
C ALA A 228 -5.91 -16.26 -4.33
N THR A 229 -4.70 -15.76 -4.58
CA THR A 229 -4.44 -14.54 -5.34
C THR A 229 -4.84 -14.69 -6.81
N ALA A 230 -4.55 -15.82 -7.44
CA ALA A 230 -4.98 -16.11 -8.80
C ALA A 230 -6.52 -16.11 -8.91
N ARG A 231 -7.23 -16.79 -7.98
CA ARG A 231 -8.70 -16.78 -7.93
C ARG A 231 -9.27 -15.39 -7.69
N MET A 232 -8.65 -14.61 -6.78
CA MET A 232 -9.10 -13.25 -6.48
C MET A 232 -8.98 -12.34 -7.70
N HIS A 233 -7.82 -12.31 -8.34
CA HIS A 233 -7.61 -11.43 -9.50
C HIS A 233 -8.46 -11.85 -10.70
N ARG A 234 -8.64 -13.15 -10.96
CA ARG A 234 -9.57 -13.64 -11.96
C ARG A 234 -10.99 -13.14 -11.71
N PHE A 235 -11.49 -13.31 -10.49
CA PHE A 235 -12.81 -12.84 -10.09
C PHE A 235 -12.99 -11.33 -10.30
N LEU A 236 -11.96 -10.53 -9.97
CA LEU A 236 -12.01 -9.09 -10.17
C LEU A 236 -11.95 -8.70 -11.65
N ALA A 237 -11.11 -9.36 -12.45
CA ALA A 237 -10.99 -9.13 -13.89
C ALA A 237 -12.29 -9.44 -14.63
N GLU A 238 -12.95 -10.56 -14.31
CA GLU A 238 -14.24 -10.95 -14.89
C GLU A 238 -15.36 -9.95 -14.57
N ARG A 239 -15.34 -9.37 -13.38
CA ARG A 239 -16.39 -8.41 -12.95
C ARG A 239 -16.22 -7.01 -13.48
N ARG A 240 -14.98 -6.56 -13.68
CA ARG A 240 -14.68 -5.15 -13.98
C ARG A 240 -14.14 -4.95 -15.39
N GLY A 241 -13.48 -5.95 -15.98
CA GLY A 241 -12.97 -5.92 -17.36
C GLY A 241 -11.85 -4.91 -17.61
N GLU A 242 -11.27 -4.33 -16.57
CA GLU A 242 -10.20 -3.34 -16.71
C GLU A 242 -8.89 -4.01 -17.13
N ALA A 243 -8.16 -3.43 -18.10
CA ALA A 243 -6.95 -4.03 -18.66
C ALA A 243 -5.89 -4.37 -17.62
N TRP A 244 -5.70 -3.50 -16.62
CA TRP A 244 -4.74 -3.74 -15.54
C TRP A 244 -5.15 -4.91 -14.63
N LEU A 245 -6.47 -5.11 -14.38
CA LEU A 245 -6.95 -6.27 -13.62
C LEU A 245 -6.74 -7.57 -14.40
N CYS A 246 -6.94 -7.55 -15.72
CA CYS A 246 -6.65 -8.70 -16.57
C CYS A 246 -5.16 -9.05 -16.56
N ALA A 247 -4.29 -8.03 -16.60
CA ALA A 247 -2.84 -8.23 -16.49
C ALA A 247 -2.43 -8.82 -15.13
N MET A 248 -3.03 -8.33 -14.04
CA MET A 248 -2.80 -8.88 -12.70
C MET A 248 -3.31 -10.32 -12.56
N ALA A 249 -4.46 -10.64 -13.15
CA ALA A 249 -4.98 -12.01 -13.17
C ALA A 249 -4.02 -12.95 -13.89
N ALA A 250 -3.56 -12.58 -15.10
CA ALA A 250 -2.61 -13.38 -15.87
C ALA A 250 -1.29 -13.58 -15.12
N ALA A 251 -0.78 -12.54 -14.45
CA ALA A 251 0.42 -12.62 -13.65
C ALA A 251 0.26 -13.58 -12.44
N ALA A 252 -0.84 -13.46 -11.71
CA ALA A 252 -1.12 -14.30 -10.55
C ALA A 252 -1.33 -15.78 -10.97
N GLU A 253 -2.01 -16.03 -12.09
CA GLU A 253 -2.18 -17.37 -12.65
C GLU A 253 -0.85 -17.98 -13.11
N SER A 254 0.01 -17.18 -13.77
CA SER A 254 1.34 -17.62 -14.17
C SER A 254 2.20 -18.00 -12.97
N TRP A 255 2.12 -17.21 -11.89
CA TRP A 255 2.84 -17.54 -10.66
C TRP A 255 2.27 -18.77 -9.96
N ALA A 256 0.95 -18.90 -9.81
CA ALA A 256 0.34 -20.09 -9.22
C ALA A 256 0.69 -21.37 -10.00
N ALA A 257 0.71 -21.31 -11.35
CA ALA A 257 1.12 -22.41 -12.21
C ALA A 257 2.60 -22.77 -12.00
N HIS A 258 3.49 -21.77 -11.85
CA HIS A 258 4.91 -22.01 -11.56
C HIS A 258 5.08 -22.77 -10.24
N ARG A 259 4.27 -22.50 -9.24
CA ARG A 259 4.30 -23.19 -7.95
C ARG A 259 3.54 -24.53 -7.93
N GLY A 260 2.85 -24.90 -9.02
CA GLY A 260 1.99 -26.09 -9.03
C GLY A 260 0.73 -25.95 -8.16
N ALA A 261 0.33 -24.71 -7.85
CA ALA A 261 -0.78 -24.37 -6.94
C ALA A 261 -2.04 -23.89 -7.70
N ALA A 262 -2.11 -24.08 -9.03
CA ALA A 262 -3.18 -23.62 -9.91
C ALA A 262 -4.45 -24.48 -9.83
#